data_0a4b869d34005ea8add2a16e8df522c6
#
_entry.id   0a4b869d34005ea8add2a16e8df522c6
#
_cell.length_a   1.000
_cell.length_b   1.000
_cell.length_c   1.000
_cell.angle_alpha   90.00
_cell.angle_beta   90.00
_cell.angle_gamma   90.00
#
_symmetry.space_group_name_H-M   'P 1'
#
loop_
_entity.id
_entity.type
_entity.pdbx_description
1 polymer ?
#
loop_
_entity_poly.entity_id
_entity_poly.type
_entity_poly.pdbx_seq_one_letter_code
_entity_poly.pdbx_strand_id
1 'polypeptide(L)'
;MEKDGVLKFPMVAVNDAKCKHLFDNRYGTGQSVWDSIMRNTNLIVASKTVVVVGYGWCSRGIAMRAAALGAQVIVTEIDPVKAMEAKMDGYDVMTMAKAAPLGDMFISATGCKHTITVEHMLTMKDQAILANAGHFNVEIDMAGLEEAAVAKEETRNNIMGYTLKNGRQINVIAEGKLVNIGLRNQPMYVPAPGYYGVSRDAAHPSR
;
A
#
# COMPACT_ATOMS: atom_id res chain seq x y z
N MET A 1 23.67 -10.98 -14.79
CA MET A 1 24.57 -9.82 -14.63
C MET A 1 25.95 -10.26 -14.14
N GLU A 2 26.08 -10.97 -13.01
CA GLU A 2 27.39 -11.50 -12.56
C GLU A 2 27.93 -12.53 -13.56
N LYS A 3 27.12 -13.52 -13.94
CA LYS A 3 27.49 -14.55 -14.96
C LYS A 3 27.85 -13.97 -16.32
N ASP A 4 27.32 -12.82 -16.66
CA ASP A 4 27.55 -12.12 -17.94
C ASP A 4 28.73 -11.14 -17.88
N GLY A 5 29.41 -11.04 -16.73
CA GLY A 5 30.54 -10.13 -16.51
C GLY A 5 30.20 -8.64 -16.55
N VAL A 6 28.90 -8.29 -16.48
CA VAL A 6 28.42 -6.90 -16.54
C VAL A 6 28.49 -6.24 -15.17
N LEU A 7 28.45 -7.02 -14.09
CA LEU A 7 28.53 -6.53 -12.73
C LEU A 7 29.99 -6.25 -12.35
N LYS A 8 30.35 -4.98 -12.17
CA LYS A 8 31.73 -4.54 -11.95
C LYS A 8 32.11 -4.38 -10.47
N PHE A 9 31.16 -4.54 -9.56
CA PHE A 9 31.35 -4.40 -8.11
C PHE A 9 30.42 -5.35 -7.36
N PRO A 10 30.77 -5.76 -6.13
CA PRO A 10 29.91 -6.61 -5.31
C PRO A 10 28.55 -5.94 -5.03
N MET A 11 27.48 -6.70 -5.16
CA MET A 11 26.13 -6.26 -4.78
C MET A 11 25.52 -7.24 -3.79
N VAL A 12 24.82 -6.71 -2.80
CA VAL A 12 24.13 -7.49 -1.77
C VAL A 12 22.62 -7.26 -1.91
N ALA A 13 21.87 -8.34 -2.11
CA ALA A 13 20.41 -8.31 -2.16
C ALA A 13 19.83 -8.22 -0.73
N VAL A 14 19.89 -7.03 -0.14
CA VAL A 14 19.46 -6.78 1.24
C VAL A 14 18.01 -7.16 1.48
N ASN A 15 17.14 -7.00 0.46
CA ASN A 15 15.73 -7.33 0.57
C ASN A 15 15.48 -8.84 0.74
N ASP A 16 16.43 -9.69 0.39
CA ASP A 16 16.35 -11.15 0.54
C ASP A 16 16.75 -11.62 1.95
N ALA A 17 17.36 -10.73 2.75
CA ALA A 17 17.70 -11.04 4.13
C ALA A 17 16.41 -11.28 4.94
N LYS A 18 16.39 -12.39 5.71
CA LYS A 18 15.23 -12.78 6.53
C LYS A 18 14.78 -11.65 7.46
N CYS A 19 15.71 -11.01 8.16
CA CYS A 19 15.41 -9.90 9.06
C CYS A 19 14.83 -8.69 8.33
N LYS A 20 15.13 -8.50 7.04
CA LYS A 20 14.56 -7.39 6.26
C LYS A 20 13.11 -7.65 5.89
N HIS A 21 12.81 -8.67 5.10
CA HIS A 21 11.45 -8.85 4.58
C HIS A 21 10.44 -9.35 5.62
N LEU A 22 10.87 -10.17 6.60
CA LEU A 22 9.97 -10.66 7.65
C LEU A 22 9.58 -9.57 8.66
N PHE A 23 10.45 -8.61 8.93
CA PHE A 23 10.20 -7.60 9.97
C PHE A 23 9.98 -6.21 9.40
N ASP A 24 10.88 -5.68 8.57
CA ASP A 24 10.76 -4.34 8.02
C ASP A 24 9.56 -4.21 7.08
N ASN A 25 9.45 -5.08 6.08
CA ASN A 25 8.31 -5.04 5.15
C ASN A 25 6.98 -5.30 5.86
N ARG A 26 6.93 -6.24 6.78
CA ARG A 26 5.69 -6.60 7.47
C ARG A 26 5.32 -5.58 8.55
N TYR A 27 6.17 -5.38 9.52
CA TYR A 27 5.85 -4.56 10.71
C TYR A 27 6.17 -3.09 10.48
N GLY A 28 7.30 -2.78 9.88
CA GLY A 28 7.71 -1.40 9.60
C GLY A 28 6.80 -0.72 8.59
N THR A 29 6.55 -1.36 7.44
CA THR A 29 5.64 -0.81 6.43
C THR A 29 4.21 -0.72 6.95
N GLY A 30 3.71 -1.77 7.63
CA GLY A 30 2.37 -1.74 8.22
C GLY A 30 2.18 -0.58 9.19
N GLN A 31 3.17 -0.30 10.04
CA GLN A 31 3.12 0.82 10.96
C GLN A 31 3.19 2.17 10.24
N SER A 32 4.18 2.36 9.37
CA SER A 32 4.44 3.66 8.71
C SER A 32 3.32 4.08 7.75
N VAL A 33 2.69 3.13 7.07
CA VAL A 33 1.53 3.39 6.22
C VAL A 33 0.35 3.93 7.04
N TRP A 34 0.01 3.27 8.15
CA TRP A 34 -1.09 3.71 9.00
C TRP A 34 -0.78 5.01 9.75
N ASP A 35 0.44 5.19 10.23
CA ASP A 35 0.90 6.45 10.81
C ASP A 35 0.70 7.61 9.82
N SER A 36 1.09 7.40 8.58
CA SER A 36 0.94 8.39 7.51
C SER A 36 -0.52 8.68 7.18
N ILE A 37 -1.34 7.64 6.97
CA ILE A 37 -2.77 7.81 6.65
C ILE A 37 -3.49 8.56 7.78
N MET A 38 -3.32 8.15 9.03
CA MET A 38 -3.98 8.76 10.17
C MET A 38 -3.59 10.23 10.37
N ARG A 39 -2.29 10.57 10.23
CA ARG A 39 -1.83 11.96 10.36
C ARG A 39 -2.39 12.89 9.30
N ASN A 40 -2.50 12.42 8.06
CA ASN A 40 -2.95 13.25 6.95
C ASN A 40 -4.47 13.35 6.85
N THR A 41 -5.18 12.30 7.21
CA THR A 41 -6.64 12.27 7.13
C THR A 41 -7.33 12.67 8.42
N ASN A 42 -6.70 12.40 9.58
CA ASN A 42 -7.30 12.51 10.90
C ASN A 42 -8.62 11.72 11.05
N LEU A 43 -8.75 10.61 10.30
CA LEU A 43 -9.94 9.77 10.30
C LEU A 43 -9.83 8.65 11.34
N ILE A 44 -10.98 8.30 11.90
CA ILE A 44 -11.13 7.10 12.72
C ILE A 44 -11.16 5.88 11.79
N VAL A 45 -10.24 4.94 12.00
CA VAL A 45 -10.12 3.71 11.21
C VAL A 45 -11.13 2.65 11.66
N ALA A 46 -11.50 2.65 12.95
CA ALA A 46 -12.49 1.73 13.49
C ALA A 46 -13.81 1.82 12.73
N SER A 47 -14.43 0.69 12.48
CA SER A 47 -15.65 0.50 11.70
C SER A 47 -15.55 0.78 10.19
N LYS A 48 -14.41 1.21 9.68
CA LYS A 48 -14.19 1.38 8.24
C LYS A 48 -13.92 0.05 7.57
N THR A 49 -14.37 -0.09 6.32
CA THR A 49 -13.97 -1.19 5.45
C THR A 49 -12.68 -0.81 4.72
N VAL A 50 -11.61 -1.52 5.02
CA VAL A 50 -10.29 -1.32 4.43
C VAL A 50 -10.01 -2.42 3.42
N VAL A 51 -9.85 -2.07 2.17
CA VAL A 51 -9.46 -3.00 1.10
C VAL A 51 -7.93 -2.95 0.94
N VAL A 52 -7.28 -4.05 1.26
CA VAL A 52 -5.83 -4.22 1.07
C VAL A 52 -5.59 -4.99 -0.21
N VAL A 53 -4.90 -4.37 -1.16
CA VAL A 53 -4.65 -4.92 -2.49
C VAL A 53 -3.30 -5.63 -2.50
N GLY A 54 -3.37 -6.96 -2.70
CA GLY A 54 -2.25 -7.88 -2.53
C GLY A 54 -2.16 -8.45 -1.11
N TYR A 55 -1.42 -9.58 -0.96
CA TYR A 55 -1.16 -10.20 0.34
C TYR A 55 0.30 -10.67 0.47
N GLY A 56 1.23 -9.84 -0.01
CA GLY A 56 2.67 -9.98 0.23
C GLY A 56 3.06 -9.52 1.65
N TRP A 57 4.34 -9.44 1.94
CA TRP A 57 4.84 -9.08 3.28
C TRP A 57 4.35 -7.71 3.76
N CYS A 58 4.37 -6.69 2.90
CA CYS A 58 3.87 -5.35 3.23
C CYS A 58 2.37 -5.36 3.48
N SER A 59 1.61 -5.97 2.56
CA SER A 59 0.14 -6.02 2.64
C SER A 59 -0.36 -6.76 3.87
N ARG A 60 0.32 -7.85 4.28
CA ARG A 60 0.02 -8.56 5.54
C ARG A 60 0.15 -7.64 6.75
N GLY A 61 1.22 -6.86 6.80
CA GLY A 61 1.43 -5.89 7.88
C GLY A 61 0.39 -4.78 7.89
N ILE A 62 0.00 -4.30 6.71
CA ILE A 62 -1.05 -3.28 6.55
C ILE A 62 -2.40 -3.84 7.01
N ALA A 63 -2.77 -5.05 6.57
CA ALA A 63 -4.01 -5.73 6.95
C ALA A 63 -4.10 -5.97 8.47
N MET A 64 -3.03 -6.51 9.05
CA MET A 64 -2.92 -6.75 10.48
C MET A 64 -3.11 -5.48 11.31
N ARG A 65 -2.49 -4.37 10.90
CA ARG A 65 -2.63 -3.08 11.58
C ARG A 65 -4.02 -2.48 11.40
N ALA A 66 -4.64 -2.60 10.20
CA ALA A 66 -6.02 -2.18 9.97
C ALA A 66 -6.99 -2.88 10.93
N ALA A 67 -6.89 -4.20 11.02
CA ALA A 67 -7.72 -5.01 11.93
C ALA A 67 -7.50 -4.61 13.40
N ALA A 68 -6.25 -4.41 13.82
CA ALA A 68 -5.92 -3.95 15.17
C ALA A 68 -6.46 -2.56 15.50
N LEU A 69 -6.67 -1.70 14.47
CA LEU A 69 -7.34 -0.40 14.62
C LEU A 69 -8.86 -0.49 14.56
N GLY A 70 -9.43 -1.70 14.48
CA GLY A 70 -10.88 -1.93 14.47
C GLY A 70 -11.54 -1.83 13.11
N ALA A 71 -10.78 -1.89 12.02
CA ALA A 71 -11.32 -1.94 10.67
C ALA A 71 -11.84 -3.33 10.29
N GLN A 72 -12.83 -3.36 9.39
CA GLN A 72 -13.16 -4.55 8.61
C GLN A 72 -12.20 -4.66 7.43
N VAL A 73 -11.46 -5.75 7.32
CA VAL A 73 -10.44 -5.92 6.28
C VAL A 73 -10.92 -6.85 5.18
N ILE A 74 -10.83 -6.35 3.95
CA ILE A 74 -11.00 -7.12 2.73
C ILE A 74 -9.64 -7.20 2.03
N VAL A 75 -9.23 -8.38 1.62
CA VAL A 75 -8.01 -8.60 0.84
C VAL A 75 -8.38 -8.96 -0.60
N THR A 76 -7.70 -8.35 -1.56
CA THR A 76 -7.78 -8.75 -2.96
C THR A 76 -6.44 -9.33 -3.39
N GLU A 77 -6.42 -10.58 -3.83
CA GLU A 77 -5.20 -11.30 -4.19
C GLU A 77 -5.47 -12.25 -5.36
N ILE A 78 -4.49 -12.37 -6.27
CA ILE A 78 -4.58 -13.26 -7.45
C ILE A 78 -3.89 -14.60 -7.22
N ASP A 79 -2.90 -14.65 -6.31
CA ASP A 79 -2.24 -15.89 -5.91
C ASP A 79 -3.15 -16.67 -4.97
N PRO A 80 -3.60 -17.88 -5.34
CA PRO A 80 -4.55 -18.64 -4.54
C PRO A 80 -3.99 -19.07 -3.18
N VAL A 81 -2.67 -19.26 -3.06
CA VAL A 81 -2.03 -19.61 -1.79
C VAL A 81 -2.09 -18.44 -0.83
N LYS A 82 -1.71 -17.24 -1.29
CA LYS A 82 -1.78 -16.02 -0.48
C LYS A 82 -3.22 -15.62 -0.15
N ALA A 83 -4.15 -15.84 -1.09
CA ALA A 83 -5.57 -15.63 -0.84
C ALA A 83 -6.09 -16.55 0.27
N MET A 84 -5.67 -17.81 0.27
CA MET A 84 -6.00 -18.78 1.33
C MET A 84 -5.37 -18.37 2.67
N GLU A 85 -4.11 -17.93 2.69
CA GLU A 85 -3.47 -17.41 3.89
C GLU A 85 -4.25 -16.21 4.46
N ALA A 86 -4.65 -15.25 3.61
CA ALA A 86 -5.46 -14.11 4.04
C ALA A 86 -6.78 -14.56 4.67
N LYS A 87 -7.42 -15.60 4.10
CA LYS A 87 -8.67 -16.16 4.64
C LYS A 87 -8.43 -16.85 5.99
N MET A 88 -7.33 -17.57 6.14
CA MET A 88 -6.95 -18.21 7.41
C MET A 88 -6.58 -17.20 8.50
N ASP A 89 -6.02 -16.06 8.10
CA ASP A 89 -5.74 -14.94 9.01
C ASP A 89 -7.02 -14.15 9.41
N GLY A 90 -8.20 -14.59 8.93
CA GLY A 90 -9.52 -14.09 9.34
C GLY A 90 -10.07 -12.95 8.47
N TYR A 91 -9.47 -12.65 7.33
CA TYR A 91 -9.92 -11.58 6.44
C TYR A 91 -10.91 -12.09 5.38
N ASP A 92 -11.77 -11.22 4.91
CA ASP A 92 -12.56 -11.50 3.71
C ASP A 92 -11.69 -11.36 2.47
N VAL A 93 -11.84 -12.35 1.55
CA VAL A 93 -11.07 -12.38 0.30
C VAL A 93 -12.03 -12.36 -0.88
N MET A 94 -11.82 -11.41 -1.79
CA MET A 94 -12.65 -11.29 -3.00
C MET A 94 -11.90 -10.57 -4.11
N THR A 95 -12.49 -10.54 -5.31
CA THR A 95 -11.95 -9.77 -6.43
C THR A 95 -12.11 -8.27 -6.20
N MET A 96 -11.26 -7.45 -6.83
CA MET A 96 -11.34 -5.99 -6.71
C MET A 96 -12.72 -5.46 -7.16
N ALA A 97 -13.29 -6.01 -8.23
CA ALA A 97 -14.61 -5.61 -8.69
C ALA A 97 -15.72 -5.79 -7.64
N LYS A 98 -15.60 -6.81 -6.77
CA LYS A 98 -16.52 -7.02 -5.64
C LYS A 98 -16.18 -6.17 -4.43
N ALA A 99 -14.91 -5.90 -4.19
CA ALA A 99 -14.44 -5.11 -3.06
C ALA A 99 -14.65 -3.59 -3.26
N ALA A 100 -14.56 -3.10 -4.50
CA ALA A 100 -14.64 -1.67 -4.82
C ALA A 100 -15.89 -0.98 -4.27
N PRO A 101 -17.11 -1.49 -4.40
CA PRO A 101 -18.30 -0.84 -3.85
C PRO A 101 -18.41 -0.92 -2.32
N LEU A 102 -17.61 -1.76 -1.67
CA LEU A 102 -17.67 -2.01 -0.22
C LEU A 102 -16.65 -1.18 0.58
N GLY A 103 -15.51 -0.85 -0.04
CA GLY A 103 -14.39 -0.19 0.62
C GLY A 103 -14.62 1.28 0.93
N ASP A 104 -14.13 1.71 2.09
CA ASP A 104 -13.98 3.12 2.45
C ASP A 104 -12.55 3.60 2.20
N MET A 105 -11.57 2.69 2.37
CA MET A 105 -10.15 2.94 2.12
C MET A 105 -9.55 1.79 1.31
N PHE A 106 -8.68 2.13 0.37
CA PHE A 106 -7.98 1.17 -0.49
C PHE A 106 -6.49 1.42 -0.39
N ILE A 107 -5.73 0.38 -0.02
CA ILE A 107 -4.28 0.47 0.14
C ILE A 107 -3.63 -0.59 -0.72
N SER A 108 -2.93 -0.17 -1.78
CA SER A 108 -2.23 -1.07 -2.69
C SER A 108 -0.78 -1.28 -2.25
N ALA A 109 -0.29 -2.52 -2.34
CA ALA A 109 1.09 -2.90 -2.04
C ALA A 109 1.49 -4.17 -2.80
N THR A 110 1.24 -4.19 -4.10
CA THR A 110 1.45 -5.36 -4.97
C THR A 110 2.74 -5.30 -5.78
N GLY A 111 3.22 -4.09 -6.07
CA GLY A 111 4.28 -3.86 -7.05
C GLY A 111 3.83 -4.06 -8.51
N CYS A 112 2.53 -4.28 -8.76
CA CYS A 112 1.97 -4.50 -10.10
C CYS A 112 1.26 -3.26 -10.62
N LYS A 113 1.31 -3.07 -11.95
CA LYS A 113 0.66 -1.93 -12.61
C LYS A 113 -0.86 -2.09 -12.62
N HIS A 114 -1.59 -0.97 -12.41
CA HIS A 114 -3.04 -0.85 -12.58
C HIS A 114 -3.85 -1.91 -11.81
N THR A 115 -3.51 -2.14 -10.55
CA THR A 115 -4.28 -3.03 -9.66
C THR A 115 -5.58 -2.39 -9.22
N ILE A 116 -5.63 -1.06 -9.16
CA ILE A 116 -6.85 -0.26 -8.98
C ILE A 116 -7.06 0.55 -10.25
N THR A 117 -8.01 0.13 -11.09
CA THR A 117 -8.33 0.78 -12.37
C THR A 117 -9.46 1.80 -12.22
N VAL A 118 -9.65 2.63 -13.24
CA VAL A 118 -10.75 3.61 -13.25
C VAL A 118 -12.13 2.93 -13.18
N GLU A 119 -12.31 1.75 -13.77
CA GLU A 119 -13.56 1.00 -13.70
C GLU A 119 -13.90 0.65 -12.24
N HIS A 120 -12.90 0.28 -11.46
CA HIS A 120 -13.09 0.04 -10.02
C HIS A 120 -13.48 1.34 -9.31
N MET A 121 -12.78 2.44 -9.58
CA MET A 121 -13.04 3.74 -8.94
C MET A 121 -14.44 4.28 -9.21
N LEU A 122 -14.98 4.03 -10.42
CA LEU A 122 -16.36 4.43 -10.79
C LEU A 122 -17.44 3.73 -9.95
N THR A 123 -17.11 2.59 -9.31
CA THR A 123 -18.04 1.83 -8.45
C THR A 123 -17.82 2.09 -6.96
N MET A 124 -16.73 2.74 -6.57
CA MET A 124 -16.41 3.03 -5.17
C MET A 124 -17.43 3.95 -4.51
N LYS A 125 -17.46 3.94 -3.20
CA LYS A 125 -18.25 4.87 -2.41
C LYS A 125 -17.81 6.31 -2.65
N ASP A 126 -18.73 7.25 -2.42
CA ASP A 126 -18.34 8.65 -2.31
C ASP A 126 -17.34 8.84 -1.16
N GLN A 127 -16.38 9.73 -1.36
CA GLN A 127 -15.28 10.02 -0.41
C GLN A 127 -14.34 8.83 -0.15
N ALA A 128 -14.31 7.80 -1.01
CA ALA A 128 -13.35 6.72 -0.89
C ALA A 128 -11.91 7.25 -0.93
N ILE A 129 -11.03 6.65 -0.11
CA ILE A 129 -9.63 7.06 0.01
C ILE A 129 -8.73 6.01 -0.63
N LEU A 130 -7.86 6.43 -1.54
CA LEU A 130 -6.84 5.60 -2.17
C LEU A 130 -5.46 5.97 -1.65
N ALA A 131 -4.68 4.95 -1.29
CA ALA A 131 -3.28 5.09 -0.88
C ALA A 131 -2.42 4.01 -1.55
N ASN A 132 -1.24 4.39 -2.02
CA ASN A 132 -0.28 3.45 -2.54
C ASN A 132 0.85 3.23 -1.52
N ALA A 133 1.08 1.98 -1.14
CA ALA A 133 2.21 1.55 -0.33
C ALA A 133 3.22 0.71 -1.12
N GLY A 134 3.00 0.56 -2.43
CA GLY A 134 3.95 -0.04 -3.36
C GLY A 134 5.04 0.94 -3.77
N HIS A 135 6.14 0.41 -4.28
CA HIS A 135 7.35 1.20 -4.58
C HIS A 135 7.15 2.23 -5.70
N PHE A 136 6.32 1.91 -6.68
CA PHE A 136 6.06 2.76 -7.85
C PHE A 136 4.62 3.29 -7.83
N ASN A 137 4.43 4.50 -8.36
CA ASN A 137 3.12 5.15 -8.50
C ASN A 137 2.28 4.61 -9.69
N VAL A 138 2.41 3.33 -9.99
CA VAL A 138 1.74 2.68 -11.13
C VAL A 138 0.60 1.75 -10.71
N GLU A 139 0.43 1.51 -9.42
CA GLU A 139 -0.58 0.57 -8.92
C GLU A 139 -1.99 1.15 -9.03
N ILE A 140 -2.15 2.45 -8.80
CA ILE A 140 -3.39 3.20 -9.01
C ILE A 140 -3.35 3.82 -10.40
N ASP A 141 -4.39 3.62 -11.19
CA ASP A 141 -4.54 4.22 -12.52
C ASP A 141 -4.88 5.72 -12.42
N MET A 142 -3.84 6.51 -12.14
CA MET A 142 -3.99 7.96 -11.98
C MET A 142 -4.37 8.64 -13.29
N ALA A 143 -3.85 8.17 -14.43
CA ALA A 143 -4.15 8.73 -15.74
C ALA A 143 -5.64 8.54 -16.09
N GLY A 144 -6.16 7.32 -15.92
CA GLY A 144 -7.58 7.05 -16.11
C GLY A 144 -8.48 7.82 -15.14
N LEU A 145 -8.04 8.01 -13.88
CA LEU A 145 -8.78 8.81 -12.91
C LEU A 145 -8.84 10.29 -13.31
N GLU A 146 -7.73 10.85 -13.78
CA GLU A 146 -7.68 12.25 -14.25
C GLU A 146 -8.56 12.48 -15.48
N GLU A 147 -8.61 11.53 -16.40
CA GLU A 147 -9.49 11.61 -17.59
C GLU A 147 -10.97 11.47 -17.23
N ALA A 148 -11.31 10.64 -16.23
CA ALA A 148 -12.67 10.42 -15.78
C ALA A 148 -13.22 11.55 -14.88
N ALA A 149 -12.34 12.32 -14.25
CA ALA A 149 -12.71 13.40 -13.34
C ALA A 149 -13.23 14.64 -14.09
N VAL A 150 -14.26 15.25 -13.55
CA VAL A 150 -14.80 16.54 -14.01
C VAL A 150 -14.25 17.73 -13.22
N ALA A 151 -13.73 17.48 -12.01
CA ALA A 151 -13.05 18.46 -11.19
C ALA A 151 -11.96 17.79 -10.36
N LYS A 152 -10.92 18.57 -10.03
CA LYS A 152 -9.79 18.16 -9.19
C LYS A 152 -9.49 19.28 -8.21
N GLU A 153 -9.47 18.98 -6.92
CA GLU A 153 -9.19 19.96 -5.87
C GLU A 153 -8.36 19.35 -4.74
N GLU A 154 -7.52 20.12 -4.12
CA GLU A 154 -6.81 19.69 -2.91
C GLU A 154 -7.75 19.78 -1.71
N THR A 155 -8.27 18.64 -1.25
CA THR A 155 -9.21 18.57 -0.11
C THR A 155 -8.50 18.74 1.23
N ARG A 156 -7.25 18.29 1.32
CA ARG A 156 -6.33 18.48 2.44
C ARG A 156 -4.90 18.48 1.91
N ASN A 157 -3.97 18.95 2.73
CA ASN A 157 -2.55 18.89 2.39
C ASN A 157 -2.15 17.45 1.99
N ASN A 158 -1.63 17.30 0.77
CA ASN A 158 -1.28 16.02 0.14
C ASN A 158 -2.45 15.05 -0.13
N ILE A 159 -3.69 15.49 -0.09
CA ILE A 159 -4.86 14.69 -0.48
C ILE A 159 -5.60 15.40 -1.60
N MET A 160 -5.58 14.79 -2.77
CA MET A 160 -6.25 15.30 -3.96
C MET A 160 -7.60 14.62 -4.13
N GLY A 161 -8.67 15.40 -4.16
CA GLY A 161 -10.02 14.95 -4.46
C GLY A 161 -10.31 15.04 -5.95
N TYR A 162 -10.81 13.97 -6.52
CA TYR A 162 -11.23 13.85 -7.92
C TYR A 162 -12.73 13.64 -7.98
N THR A 163 -13.47 14.64 -8.44
CA THR A 163 -14.92 14.52 -8.62
C THR A 163 -15.22 13.86 -9.95
N LEU A 164 -15.92 12.73 -9.93
CA LEU A 164 -16.32 11.97 -11.11
C LEU A 164 -17.64 12.47 -11.69
N LYS A 165 -17.92 12.09 -12.96
CA LYS A 165 -19.18 12.47 -13.67
C LYS A 165 -20.48 12.07 -12.92
N ASN A 166 -20.40 11.04 -12.06
CA ASN A 166 -21.54 10.59 -11.25
C ASN A 166 -21.72 11.38 -9.95
N GLY A 167 -20.92 12.43 -9.73
CA GLY A 167 -20.94 13.29 -8.54
C GLY A 167 -20.17 12.74 -7.34
N ARG A 168 -19.61 11.53 -7.41
CA ARG A 168 -18.78 10.96 -6.33
C ARG A 168 -17.39 11.56 -6.36
N GLN A 169 -16.80 11.70 -5.20
CA GLN A 169 -15.42 12.16 -5.05
C GLN A 169 -14.51 10.99 -4.60
N ILE A 170 -13.40 10.82 -5.27
CA ILE A 170 -12.34 9.88 -4.91
C ILE A 170 -11.15 10.68 -4.41
N ASN A 171 -10.67 10.37 -3.21
CA ASN A 171 -9.56 11.06 -2.57
C ASN A 171 -8.29 10.22 -2.70
N VAL A 172 -7.24 10.78 -3.28
CA VAL A 172 -5.97 10.09 -3.47
C VAL A 172 -4.89 10.74 -2.62
N ILE A 173 -4.25 9.95 -1.77
CA ILE A 173 -3.16 10.42 -0.92
C ILE A 173 -1.86 10.45 -1.72
N ALA A 174 -1.09 11.54 -1.59
CA ALA A 174 0.22 11.74 -2.20
C ALA A 174 0.24 11.51 -3.72
N GLU A 175 -0.85 11.83 -4.42
CA GLU A 175 -0.98 11.63 -5.88
C GLU A 175 -0.65 10.19 -6.33
N GLY A 176 -1.00 9.18 -5.51
CA GLY A 176 -0.70 7.78 -5.79
C GLY A 176 0.79 7.39 -5.60
N LYS A 177 1.62 8.29 -5.10
CA LYS A 177 3.02 7.99 -4.72
C LYS A 177 3.06 7.19 -3.42
N LEU A 178 4.23 6.67 -3.08
CA LEU A 178 4.44 5.87 -1.87
C LEU A 178 4.02 6.63 -0.60
N VAL A 179 2.92 6.20 0.03
CA VAL A 179 2.22 6.93 1.10
C VAL A 179 3.06 7.13 2.37
N ASN A 180 3.88 6.17 2.74
CA ASN A 180 4.70 6.23 3.95
C ASN A 180 5.93 7.14 3.82
N ILE A 181 6.31 7.53 2.62
CA ILE A 181 7.45 8.43 2.33
C ILE A 181 6.96 9.77 1.76
N GLY A 182 5.99 9.75 0.86
CA GLY A 182 5.56 10.92 0.10
C GLY A 182 4.96 12.06 0.93
N LEU A 183 4.57 11.79 2.17
CA LEU A 183 3.93 12.75 3.07
C LEU A 183 4.88 13.38 4.11
N ARG A 184 6.15 13.09 4.05
CA ARG A 184 7.13 13.67 4.97
C ARG A 184 7.91 14.78 4.26
N ASN A 185 7.56 16.03 4.55
CA ASN A 185 8.36 17.22 4.21
C ASN A 185 9.66 17.32 5.05
N GLN A 186 10.09 16.24 5.69
CA GLN A 186 11.34 16.20 6.43
C GLN A 186 12.21 15.03 5.95
N PRO A 187 13.55 15.22 5.88
CA PRO A 187 14.46 14.14 5.54
C PRO A 187 14.24 13.00 6.54
N MET A 188 13.87 11.83 6.03
CA MET A 188 13.62 10.65 6.82
C MET A 188 14.93 10.16 7.45
N TYR A 189 15.17 10.55 8.68
CA TYR A 189 15.94 9.77 9.59
C TYR A 189 14.96 9.04 10.53
N VAL A 190 14.29 8.03 10.02
CA VAL A 190 13.76 6.97 10.87
C VAL A 190 14.70 5.81 10.63
N PRO A 191 15.55 5.49 11.60
CA PRO A 191 16.15 4.17 11.59
C PRO A 191 14.97 3.20 11.66
N ALA A 192 14.59 2.59 10.53
CA ALA A 192 13.68 1.47 10.56
C ALA A 192 14.30 0.46 11.53
N PRO A 193 13.57 -0.06 12.52
CA PRO A 193 14.11 -1.05 13.45
C PRO A 193 14.78 -2.24 12.75
N GLY A 194 14.44 -2.51 11.48
CA GLY A 194 15.06 -3.52 10.62
C GLY A 194 16.46 -3.17 10.11
N TYR A 195 16.85 -1.89 10.04
CA TYR A 195 18.17 -1.52 9.48
C TYR A 195 19.34 -2.03 10.33
N TYR A 196 19.20 -2.11 11.63
CA TYR A 196 20.25 -2.65 12.50
C TYR A 196 20.42 -4.18 12.37
N GLY A 197 19.36 -4.91 12.06
CA GLY A 197 19.41 -6.35 11.80
C GLY A 197 20.02 -6.66 10.44
N VAL A 198 19.66 -5.90 9.41
CA VAL A 198 20.14 -6.11 8.04
C VAL A 198 21.65 -5.87 7.90
N SER A 199 22.20 -4.87 8.60
CA SER A 199 23.64 -4.60 8.57
C SER A 199 24.45 -5.73 9.20
N ARG A 200 23.94 -6.44 10.20
CA ARG A 200 24.60 -7.58 10.82
C ARG A 200 24.53 -8.84 9.96
N ASP A 201 23.37 -9.13 9.39
CA ASP A 201 23.19 -10.31 8.52
C ASP A 201 23.97 -10.18 7.19
N ALA A 202 24.09 -8.95 6.65
CA ALA A 202 24.88 -8.68 5.46
C ALA A 202 26.40 -8.68 5.73
N ALA A 203 26.82 -8.40 6.95
CA ALA A 203 28.22 -8.40 7.34
C ALA A 203 28.76 -9.82 7.69
N HIS A 204 27.88 -10.79 7.92
CA HIS A 204 28.24 -12.18 8.18
C HIS A 204 27.59 -13.10 7.15
N PRO A 205 28.24 -13.32 5.97
CA PRO A 205 27.86 -14.43 5.11
C PRO A 205 28.03 -15.71 5.95
N SER A 206 26.95 -16.48 6.01
CA SER A 206 26.77 -17.70 6.78
C SER A 206 28.07 -18.52 6.96
N ARG A 207 28.42 -18.80 8.20
CA ARG A 207 29.19 -19.99 8.54
C ARG A 207 28.32 -21.22 8.37
#